data_b280adf5783a5c45b8d208935e085018
#
_entry.id   b280adf5783a5c45b8d208935e085018
#
_cell.length_a   1.000
_cell.length_b   1.000
_cell.length_c   1.000
_cell.angle_alpha   90.00
_cell.angle_beta   90.00
_cell.angle_gamma   90.00
#
_symmetry.space_group_name_H-M   'P 1'
#
loop_
_entity.id
_entity.type
_entity.pdbx_description
1 polymer ?
#
loop_
_entity_poly.entity_id
_entity_poly.type
_entity_poly.pdbx_seq_one_letter_code
_entity_poly.pdbx_strand_id
1 'polypeptide(L)'
;GSPPFGHSGERAISTFFSEGKGMSLKGQLTPSQWEDLTHFEGNANAFRLLTHQFEGRRQGGFVLTYSTLASIVKYPFSSSLAGKKSKFGFFITEEESFRRIAEELGMEKQNDAPLKYARHPLVYLVEAADDICYQMMDIEDAHKLKILTTQETKELLLSYFSKERQAHRLKTMEIVSDTNEQIAYLRSSVIGLLIGECVQAFVDNEEKILKGEFEGSLINHISEVPANAYKHCADTVSYTHLRAHETKA
;
A
#
# COMPACT_ATOMS: atom_id res chain seq x y z
N GLY A 1 -5.46 0.91 -4.84
CA GLY A 1 -6.83 1.34 -5.06
C GLY A 1 -7.39 2.13 -3.90
N SER A 2 -7.72 3.40 -4.16
CA SER A 2 -8.33 4.21 -3.12
C SER A 2 -9.81 3.87 -2.99
N PRO A 3 -10.32 3.63 -1.77
CA PRO A 3 -11.74 3.49 -1.53
C PRO A 3 -12.47 4.82 -1.77
N PRO A 4 -13.79 4.81 -2.03
CA PRO A 4 -14.58 6.04 -2.11
C PRO A 4 -14.43 6.87 -0.84
N PHE A 5 -13.98 8.13 -0.96
CA PHE A 5 -13.73 9.04 0.16
C PHE A 5 -12.69 8.54 1.19
N GLY A 6 -11.69 7.74 0.75
CA GLY A 6 -10.61 7.22 1.58
C GLY A 6 -11.08 6.28 2.70
N HIS A 7 -10.27 6.10 3.72
CA HIS A 7 -10.60 5.23 4.87
C HIS A 7 -11.85 5.67 5.64
N SER A 8 -12.20 6.95 5.60
CA SER A 8 -13.45 7.43 6.19
C SER A 8 -14.67 6.89 5.45
N GLY A 9 -14.60 6.80 4.12
CA GLY A 9 -15.63 6.18 3.30
C GLY A 9 -15.76 4.67 3.53
N GLU A 10 -14.65 3.95 3.64
CA GLU A 10 -14.66 2.51 4.01
C GLU A 10 -15.41 2.30 5.32
N ARG A 11 -15.04 3.06 6.36
CA ARG A 11 -15.70 2.98 7.66
C ARG A 11 -17.19 3.35 7.59
N ALA A 12 -17.53 4.40 6.85
CA ALA A 12 -18.92 4.81 6.69
C ALA A 12 -19.78 3.72 6.04
N ILE A 13 -19.27 3.05 5.00
CA ILE A 13 -19.95 1.93 4.34
C ILE A 13 -20.10 0.75 5.32
N SER A 14 -19.03 0.34 5.98
CA SER A 14 -19.05 -0.75 6.96
C SER A 14 -20.05 -0.46 8.10
N THR A 15 -20.00 0.75 8.67
CA THR A 15 -20.91 1.17 9.74
C THR A 15 -22.38 1.24 9.27
N PHE A 16 -22.62 1.69 8.03
CA PHE A 16 -23.97 1.70 7.48
C PHE A 16 -24.62 0.30 7.48
N PHE A 17 -23.85 -0.73 7.13
CA PHE A 17 -24.34 -2.11 7.14
C PHE A 17 -24.32 -2.74 8.52
N SER A 18 -23.29 -2.52 9.34
CA SER A 18 -23.15 -3.19 10.65
C SER A 18 -24.03 -2.59 11.75
N GLU A 19 -24.27 -1.26 11.73
CA GLU A 19 -24.93 -0.53 12.82
C GLU A 19 -26.02 0.43 12.31
N GLY A 20 -26.07 0.70 11.02
CA GLY A 20 -26.97 1.67 10.42
C GLY A 20 -28.21 1.06 9.77
N LYS A 21 -28.84 1.86 8.87
CA LYS A 21 -30.05 1.45 8.14
C LYS A 21 -29.84 0.24 7.24
N GLY A 22 -28.60 -0.03 6.82
CA GLY A 22 -28.24 -1.19 6.01
C GLY A 22 -28.49 -2.53 6.71
N MET A 23 -28.59 -2.56 8.05
CA MET A 23 -28.96 -3.76 8.80
C MET A 23 -30.27 -4.42 8.34
N SER A 24 -31.22 -3.63 7.83
CA SER A 24 -32.48 -4.15 7.29
C SER A 24 -32.32 -5.05 6.07
N LEU A 25 -31.17 -4.97 5.39
CA LEU A 25 -30.86 -5.77 4.20
C LEU A 25 -30.25 -7.13 4.54
N LYS A 26 -29.88 -7.36 5.81
CA LYS A 26 -29.20 -8.61 6.24
C LYS A 26 -29.94 -9.88 5.83
N GLY A 27 -31.27 -9.90 5.95
CA GLY A 27 -32.09 -11.05 5.59
C GLY A 27 -32.20 -11.31 4.08
N GLN A 28 -31.74 -10.38 3.24
CA GLN A 28 -31.78 -10.48 1.77
C GLN A 28 -30.42 -10.89 1.20
N LEU A 29 -29.40 -10.96 2.02
CA LEU A 29 -28.01 -11.23 1.64
C LEU A 29 -27.54 -12.59 2.18
N THR A 30 -26.65 -13.25 1.46
CA THR A 30 -25.96 -14.41 1.98
C THR A 30 -24.99 -14.02 3.10
N PRO A 31 -24.57 -14.95 3.98
CA PRO A 31 -23.55 -14.65 4.99
C PRO A 31 -22.28 -14.02 4.43
N SER A 32 -21.76 -14.55 3.32
CA SER A 32 -20.54 -14.04 2.68
C SER A 32 -20.74 -12.62 2.12
N GLN A 33 -21.88 -12.32 1.50
CA GLN A 33 -22.20 -10.97 1.06
C GLN A 33 -22.32 -9.99 2.23
N TRP A 34 -22.85 -10.45 3.35
CA TRP A 34 -22.93 -9.65 4.57
C TRP A 34 -21.54 -9.33 5.13
N GLU A 35 -20.67 -10.34 5.20
CA GLU A 35 -19.25 -10.15 5.59
C GLU A 35 -18.55 -9.14 4.68
N ASP A 36 -18.71 -9.24 3.37
CA ASP A 36 -18.14 -8.30 2.40
C ASP A 36 -18.54 -6.84 2.66
N LEU A 37 -19.80 -6.61 3.00
CA LEU A 37 -20.34 -5.26 3.22
C LEU A 37 -20.00 -4.69 4.59
N THR A 38 -19.98 -5.53 5.63
CA THR A 38 -19.64 -5.12 7.00
C THR A 38 -18.14 -4.92 7.20
N HIS A 39 -17.32 -5.53 6.34
CA HIS A 39 -15.86 -5.35 6.30
C HIS A 39 -15.39 -4.60 5.05
N PHE A 40 -16.25 -3.81 4.41
CA PHE A 40 -15.95 -3.16 3.13
C PHE A 40 -14.51 -2.61 3.07
N GLU A 41 -13.78 -2.98 2.01
CA GLU A 41 -12.34 -2.76 1.89
C GLU A 41 -11.95 -2.28 0.48
N GLY A 42 -11.11 -1.24 0.40
CA GLY A 42 -10.73 -0.59 -0.85
C GLY A 42 -9.92 -1.46 -1.81
N ASN A 43 -9.09 -2.40 -1.30
CA ASN A 43 -8.34 -3.31 -2.19
C ASN A 43 -9.28 -4.29 -2.89
N ALA A 44 -10.27 -4.85 -2.18
CA ALA A 44 -11.29 -5.70 -2.78
C ALA A 44 -12.13 -4.94 -3.80
N ASN A 45 -12.48 -3.68 -3.50
CA ASN A 45 -13.19 -2.82 -4.42
C ASN A 45 -12.35 -2.47 -5.66
N ALA A 46 -11.04 -2.28 -5.54
CA ALA A 46 -10.14 -2.07 -6.67
C ALA A 46 -10.13 -3.27 -7.62
N PHE A 47 -10.02 -4.49 -7.08
CA PHE A 47 -10.10 -5.71 -7.88
C PHE A 47 -11.44 -5.81 -8.62
N ARG A 48 -12.57 -5.56 -7.92
CA ARG A 48 -13.89 -5.51 -8.52
C ARG A 48 -13.99 -4.49 -9.66
N LEU A 49 -13.52 -3.25 -9.46
CA LEU A 49 -13.57 -2.21 -10.49
C LEU A 49 -12.80 -2.60 -11.76
N LEU A 50 -11.72 -3.36 -11.62
CA LEU A 50 -10.88 -3.77 -12.75
C LEU A 50 -11.39 -5.02 -13.47
N THR A 51 -12.10 -5.90 -12.76
CA THR A 51 -12.59 -7.18 -13.30
C THR A 51 -14.07 -7.20 -13.63
N HIS A 52 -14.86 -6.32 -12.98
CA HIS A 52 -16.30 -6.28 -13.19
C HIS A 52 -16.67 -5.90 -14.62
N GLN A 53 -17.60 -6.66 -15.18
CA GLN A 53 -18.17 -6.33 -16.49
C GLN A 53 -19.24 -5.27 -16.33
N PHE A 54 -18.93 -4.05 -16.76
CA PHE A 54 -19.90 -2.98 -16.87
C PHE A 54 -20.73 -3.15 -18.15
N GLU A 55 -21.96 -2.67 -18.13
CA GLU A 55 -22.84 -2.70 -19.29
C GLU A 55 -22.18 -2.04 -20.52
N GLY A 56 -22.26 -2.70 -21.68
CA GLY A 56 -21.62 -2.26 -22.92
C GLY A 56 -20.10 -2.47 -22.99
N ARG A 57 -19.47 -3.07 -21.98
CA ARG A 57 -18.03 -3.41 -21.99
C ARG A 57 -17.78 -4.88 -22.34
N ARG A 58 -16.55 -5.18 -22.73
CA ARG A 58 -16.10 -6.56 -22.96
C ARG A 58 -16.11 -7.37 -21.66
N GLN A 59 -16.28 -8.68 -21.79
CA GLN A 59 -16.09 -9.58 -20.67
C GLN A 59 -14.67 -9.43 -20.10
N GLY A 60 -14.53 -9.43 -18.78
CA GLY A 60 -13.24 -9.23 -18.08
C GLY A 60 -12.92 -7.76 -17.73
N GLY A 61 -13.90 -6.86 -17.78
CA GLY A 61 -13.75 -5.47 -17.35
C GLY A 61 -12.75 -4.69 -18.19
N PHE A 62 -11.62 -4.27 -17.62
CA PHE A 62 -10.55 -3.54 -18.30
C PHE A 62 -9.63 -4.42 -19.15
N VAL A 63 -9.84 -5.76 -19.15
CA VAL A 63 -9.06 -6.73 -19.92
C VAL A 63 -7.56 -6.64 -19.63
N LEU A 64 -7.21 -6.53 -18.35
CA LEU A 64 -5.83 -6.56 -17.88
C LEU A 64 -5.28 -7.99 -17.86
N THR A 65 -3.97 -8.13 -17.92
CA THR A 65 -3.34 -9.44 -17.78
C THR A 65 -3.55 -10.00 -16.36
N TYR A 66 -3.54 -11.31 -16.22
CA TYR A 66 -3.67 -11.96 -14.92
C TYR A 66 -2.55 -11.55 -13.95
N SER A 67 -1.32 -11.44 -14.43
CA SER A 67 -0.19 -10.96 -13.61
C SER A 67 -0.42 -9.55 -13.08
N THR A 68 -0.97 -8.64 -13.89
CA THR A 68 -1.32 -7.28 -13.45
C THR A 68 -2.42 -7.31 -12.39
N LEU A 69 -3.48 -8.10 -12.61
CA LEU A 69 -4.56 -8.24 -11.63
C LEU A 69 -4.09 -8.87 -10.33
N ALA A 70 -3.27 -9.91 -10.39
CA ALA A 70 -2.71 -10.57 -9.19
C ALA A 70 -1.76 -9.64 -8.42
N SER A 71 -1.00 -8.78 -9.11
CA SER A 71 -0.02 -7.88 -8.47
C SER A 71 -0.64 -6.81 -7.57
N ILE A 72 -1.91 -6.48 -7.75
CA ILE A 72 -2.61 -5.49 -6.91
C ILE A 72 -3.37 -6.11 -5.74
N VAL A 73 -3.50 -7.44 -5.68
CA VAL A 73 -4.24 -8.11 -4.61
C VAL A 73 -3.31 -8.42 -3.43
N LYS A 74 -3.15 -7.43 -2.55
CA LYS A 74 -2.29 -7.51 -1.36
C LYS A 74 -2.75 -8.59 -0.36
N TYR A 75 -4.04 -8.85 -0.30
CA TYR A 75 -4.66 -9.79 0.63
C TYR A 75 -5.44 -10.86 -0.14
N PRO A 76 -4.78 -11.91 -0.66
CA PRO A 76 -5.37 -12.89 -1.55
C PRO A 76 -6.29 -13.89 -0.83
N PHE A 77 -7.29 -13.39 -0.11
CA PHE A 77 -8.28 -14.16 0.63
C PHE A 77 -9.61 -13.40 0.76
N SER A 78 -10.68 -14.17 1.07
CA SER A 78 -12.04 -13.65 1.18
C SER A 78 -12.28 -12.88 2.49
N SER A 79 -13.37 -12.12 2.55
CA SER A 79 -13.77 -11.30 3.71
C SER A 79 -13.92 -12.07 5.02
N SER A 80 -14.30 -13.35 4.97
CA SER A 80 -14.38 -14.21 6.14
C SER A 80 -13.05 -14.42 6.88
N LEU A 81 -11.92 -14.13 6.24
CA LEU A 81 -10.58 -14.14 6.81
C LEU A 81 -10.04 -12.74 7.17
N ALA A 82 -10.84 -11.69 6.98
CA ALA A 82 -10.41 -10.29 7.16
C ALA A 82 -9.94 -9.95 8.58
N GLY A 83 -10.46 -10.63 9.59
CA GLY A 83 -10.13 -10.42 11.00
C GLY A 83 -10.41 -8.98 11.47
N LYS A 84 -9.77 -8.58 12.57
CA LYS A 84 -9.97 -7.24 13.18
C LYS A 84 -9.53 -6.07 12.28
N LYS A 85 -8.63 -6.30 11.34
CA LYS A 85 -8.12 -5.26 10.43
C LYS A 85 -9.03 -5.02 9.23
N SER A 86 -10.08 -5.83 9.04
CA SER A 86 -11.01 -5.76 7.89
C SER A 86 -10.29 -5.68 6.54
N LYS A 87 -9.19 -6.46 6.36
CA LYS A 87 -8.42 -6.50 5.12
C LYS A 87 -8.65 -7.80 4.38
N PHE A 88 -9.04 -7.72 3.10
CA PHE A 88 -9.24 -8.84 2.19
C PHE A 88 -9.11 -8.38 0.74
N GLY A 89 -9.05 -9.28 -0.23
CA GLY A 89 -8.63 -8.94 -1.60
C GLY A 89 -9.71 -8.99 -2.66
N PHE A 90 -10.83 -9.63 -2.41
CA PHE A 90 -11.94 -9.76 -3.36
C PHE A 90 -13.26 -10.04 -2.64
N PHE A 91 -14.35 -9.52 -3.17
CA PHE A 91 -15.70 -9.84 -2.70
C PHE A 91 -16.11 -11.23 -3.19
N ILE A 92 -17.11 -11.82 -2.56
CA ILE A 92 -17.63 -13.14 -2.94
C ILE A 92 -18.05 -13.21 -4.42
N THR A 93 -18.49 -12.09 -4.98
CA THR A 93 -18.87 -11.99 -6.40
C THR A 93 -17.68 -12.07 -7.34
N GLU A 94 -16.49 -11.76 -6.91
CA GLU A 94 -15.24 -11.82 -7.67
C GLU A 94 -14.36 -13.02 -7.31
N GLU A 95 -14.77 -13.85 -6.32
CA GLU A 95 -13.99 -15.00 -5.84
C GLU A 95 -13.60 -15.96 -6.98
N GLU A 96 -14.56 -16.34 -7.84
CA GLU A 96 -14.30 -17.24 -8.95
C GLU A 96 -13.33 -16.63 -9.99
N SER A 97 -13.45 -15.33 -10.23
CA SER A 97 -12.51 -14.62 -11.10
C SER A 97 -11.10 -14.61 -10.53
N PHE A 98 -10.96 -14.42 -9.22
CA PHE A 98 -9.66 -14.47 -8.56
C PHE A 98 -9.10 -15.89 -8.53
N ARG A 99 -9.92 -16.90 -8.23
CA ARG A 99 -9.55 -18.32 -8.26
C ARG A 99 -8.93 -18.69 -9.60
N ARG A 100 -9.60 -18.37 -10.70
CA ARG A 100 -9.09 -18.64 -12.04
C ARG A 100 -7.76 -17.94 -12.31
N ILE A 101 -7.63 -16.67 -11.94
CA ILE A 101 -6.36 -15.93 -12.07
C ILE A 101 -5.24 -16.62 -11.31
N ALA A 102 -5.50 -16.99 -10.07
CA ALA A 102 -4.52 -17.62 -9.19
C ALA A 102 -4.08 -19.01 -9.71
N GLU A 103 -5.01 -19.82 -10.19
CA GLU A 103 -4.74 -21.14 -10.76
C GLU A 103 -3.94 -21.05 -12.07
N GLU A 104 -4.31 -20.14 -12.98
CA GLU A 104 -3.58 -19.92 -14.25
C GLU A 104 -2.15 -19.41 -14.00
N LEU A 105 -1.92 -18.66 -12.94
CA LEU A 105 -0.59 -18.17 -12.56
C LEU A 105 0.18 -19.16 -11.66
N GLY A 106 -0.41 -20.30 -11.30
CA GLY A 106 0.22 -21.27 -10.40
C GLY A 106 0.49 -20.74 -8.99
N MET A 107 -0.36 -19.82 -8.49
CA MET A 107 -0.23 -19.30 -7.13
C MET A 107 -0.49 -20.41 -6.10
N GLU A 108 0.32 -20.45 -5.04
CA GLU A 108 0.18 -21.47 -3.99
C GLU A 108 -1.13 -21.31 -3.23
N LYS A 109 -2.00 -22.31 -3.31
CA LYS A 109 -3.28 -22.33 -2.58
C LYS A 109 -3.03 -22.75 -1.14
N GLN A 110 -3.35 -21.86 -0.21
CA GLN A 110 -3.19 -22.09 1.24
C GLN A 110 -4.46 -22.65 1.89
N ASN A 111 -5.64 -22.31 1.37
CA ASN A 111 -6.92 -22.83 1.84
C ASN A 111 -7.98 -22.72 0.73
N ASP A 112 -8.95 -23.60 0.70
CA ASP A 112 -10.00 -23.63 -0.32
C ASP A 112 -11.35 -23.08 0.17
N ALA A 113 -11.68 -23.30 1.43
CA ALA A 113 -12.92 -22.79 2.03
C ALA A 113 -12.68 -22.38 3.50
N PRO A 114 -12.60 -21.08 3.81
CA PRO A 114 -12.62 -19.91 2.91
C PRO A 114 -11.37 -19.80 2.02
N LEU A 115 -11.54 -19.28 0.81
CA LEU A 115 -10.47 -19.23 -0.20
C LEU A 115 -9.32 -18.35 0.25
N LYS A 116 -8.09 -18.90 0.15
CA LYS A 116 -6.85 -18.18 0.45
C LYS A 116 -5.70 -18.71 -0.40
N TYR A 117 -4.97 -17.77 -1.01
CA TYR A 117 -3.72 -18.04 -1.72
C TYR A 117 -2.54 -17.33 -1.06
N ALA A 118 -1.32 -17.74 -1.39
CA ALA A 118 -0.13 -16.94 -1.13
C ALA A 118 -0.16 -15.67 -1.99
N ARG A 119 0.59 -14.63 -1.60
CA ARG A 119 0.73 -13.42 -2.41
C ARG A 119 1.45 -13.72 -3.71
N HIS A 120 0.97 -13.14 -4.81
CA HIS A 120 1.73 -13.15 -6.06
C HIS A 120 3.05 -12.38 -5.87
N PRO A 121 4.20 -12.85 -6.40
CA PRO A 121 5.50 -12.22 -6.20
C PRO A 121 5.53 -10.71 -6.49
N LEU A 122 4.87 -10.25 -7.54
CA LEU A 122 4.83 -8.83 -7.91
C LEU A 122 4.08 -7.94 -6.90
N VAL A 123 3.26 -8.51 -6.01
CA VAL A 123 2.59 -7.74 -4.94
C VAL A 123 3.61 -7.05 -4.05
N TYR A 124 4.72 -7.71 -3.72
CA TYR A 124 5.76 -7.15 -2.88
C TYR A 124 6.43 -5.92 -3.50
N LEU A 125 6.60 -5.91 -4.82
CA LEU A 125 7.16 -4.77 -5.54
C LEU A 125 6.16 -3.60 -5.62
N VAL A 126 4.87 -3.89 -5.85
CA VAL A 126 3.80 -2.88 -5.84
C VAL A 126 3.66 -2.27 -4.44
N GLU A 127 3.69 -3.09 -3.39
CA GLU A 127 3.65 -2.64 -2.00
C GLU A 127 4.86 -1.74 -1.67
N ALA A 128 6.07 -2.14 -2.05
CA ALA A 128 7.27 -1.34 -1.84
C ALA A 128 7.21 0.01 -2.58
N ALA A 129 6.69 0.04 -3.80
CA ALA A 129 6.50 1.29 -4.54
C ALA A 129 5.50 2.22 -3.85
N ASP A 130 4.40 1.67 -3.32
CA ASP A 130 3.40 2.40 -2.55
C ASP A 130 4.00 2.97 -1.24
N ASP A 131 4.70 2.14 -0.46
CA ASP A 131 5.37 2.54 0.78
C ASP A 131 6.39 3.68 0.55
N ILE A 132 7.22 3.58 -0.50
CA ILE A 132 8.20 4.61 -0.86
C ILE A 132 7.50 5.92 -1.28
N CYS A 133 6.47 5.82 -2.12
CA CYS A 133 5.71 6.99 -2.59
C CYS A 133 5.02 7.70 -1.43
N TYR A 134 4.32 6.98 -0.57
CA TYR A 134 3.65 7.56 0.60
C TYR A 134 4.63 8.30 1.50
N GLN A 135 5.73 7.65 1.88
CA GLN A 135 6.74 8.28 2.74
C GLN A 135 7.27 9.59 2.16
N MET A 136 7.58 9.61 0.86
CA MET A 136 8.13 10.81 0.22
C MET A 136 7.08 11.92 0.05
N MET A 137 5.84 11.55 -0.25
CA MET A 137 4.73 12.50 -0.34
C MET A 137 4.42 13.14 1.01
N ASP A 138 4.40 12.35 2.07
CA ASP A 138 4.13 12.84 3.42
C ASP A 138 5.18 13.85 3.88
N ILE A 139 6.47 13.61 3.62
CA ILE A 139 7.56 14.57 3.91
C ILE A 139 7.40 15.85 3.07
N GLU A 140 7.07 15.71 1.79
CA GLU A 140 6.87 16.85 0.88
C GLU A 140 5.67 17.71 1.30
N ASP A 141 4.56 17.07 1.66
CA ASP A 141 3.36 17.77 2.12
C ASP A 141 3.60 18.46 3.48
N ALA A 142 4.30 17.82 4.40
CA ALA A 142 4.68 18.44 5.66
C ALA A 142 5.56 19.71 5.44
N HIS A 143 6.48 19.67 4.46
CA HIS A 143 7.27 20.83 4.08
C HIS A 143 6.41 21.92 3.42
N LYS A 144 5.57 21.58 2.44
CA LYS A 144 4.69 22.53 1.74
C LYS A 144 3.70 23.23 2.69
N LEU A 145 3.18 22.48 3.66
CA LEU A 145 2.28 22.98 4.68
C LEU A 145 3.01 23.77 5.80
N LYS A 146 4.34 23.91 5.70
CA LYS A 146 5.21 24.58 6.70
C LYS A 146 5.13 23.94 8.10
N ILE A 147 4.81 22.67 8.16
CA ILE A 147 4.86 21.85 9.37
C ILE A 147 6.31 21.51 9.68
N LEU A 148 7.09 21.19 8.63
CA LEU A 148 8.53 21.04 8.68
C LEU A 148 9.19 22.25 8.04
N THR A 149 10.24 22.76 8.67
CA THR A 149 11.12 23.76 8.05
C THR A 149 11.93 23.14 6.91
N THR A 150 12.47 23.97 6.04
CA THR A 150 13.39 23.52 4.98
C THR A 150 14.59 22.76 5.54
N GLN A 151 15.14 23.21 6.67
CA GLN A 151 16.31 22.59 7.29
C GLN A 151 15.95 21.19 7.84
N GLU A 152 14.86 21.07 8.58
CA GLU A 152 14.37 19.78 9.09
C GLU A 152 14.07 18.80 7.95
N THR A 153 13.46 19.27 6.85
CA THR A 153 13.19 18.45 5.67
C THR A 153 14.48 17.91 5.05
N LYS A 154 15.51 18.74 4.91
CA LYS A 154 16.81 18.32 4.39
C LYS A 154 17.49 17.32 5.32
N GLU A 155 17.46 17.54 6.63
CA GLU A 155 18.03 16.63 7.63
C GLU A 155 17.34 15.27 7.61
N LEU A 156 16.02 15.24 7.53
CA LEU A 156 15.26 13.98 7.38
C LEU A 156 15.66 13.23 6.12
N LEU A 157 15.71 13.90 4.97
CA LEU A 157 16.09 13.26 3.70
C LEU A 157 17.57 12.80 3.69
N LEU A 158 18.47 13.55 4.31
CA LEU A 158 19.88 13.17 4.44
C LEU A 158 20.09 11.97 5.38
N SER A 159 19.22 11.78 6.38
CA SER A 159 19.33 10.69 7.34
C SER A 159 19.28 9.29 6.72
N TYR A 160 18.73 9.15 5.51
CA TYR A 160 18.72 7.89 4.76
C TYR A 160 20.11 7.41 4.30
N PHE A 161 21.10 8.29 4.36
CA PHE A 161 22.44 8.00 3.83
C PHE A 161 23.48 7.90 4.95
N SER A 162 24.49 7.07 4.75
CA SER A 162 25.68 7.07 5.60
C SER A 162 26.36 8.45 5.61
N LYS A 163 27.14 8.77 6.66
CA LYS A 163 27.82 10.08 6.78
C LYS A 163 28.65 10.44 5.56
N GLU A 164 29.35 9.46 4.97
CA GLU A 164 30.13 9.64 3.74
C GLU A 164 29.26 10.04 2.55
N ARG A 165 28.15 9.33 2.34
CA ARG A 165 27.18 9.61 1.28
C ARG A 165 26.44 10.93 1.50
N GLN A 166 26.21 11.34 2.77
CA GLN A 166 25.66 12.67 3.09
C GLN A 166 26.62 13.78 2.66
N ALA A 167 27.92 13.65 2.96
CA ALA A 167 28.94 14.64 2.59
C ALA A 167 29.00 14.86 1.07
N HIS A 168 28.87 13.80 0.29
CA HIS A 168 28.82 13.90 -1.17
C HIS A 168 27.59 14.68 -1.65
N ARG A 169 26.41 14.43 -1.07
CA ARG A 169 25.16 15.10 -1.42
C ARG A 169 25.17 16.58 -1.03
N LEU A 170 25.73 16.91 0.12
CA LEU A 170 25.92 18.29 0.56
C LEU A 170 26.76 19.07 -0.42
N LYS A 171 27.89 18.53 -0.92
CA LYS A 171 28.70 19.15 -1.97
C LYS A 171 27.92 19.39 -3.27
N THR A 172 27.09 18.44 -3.68
CA THR A 172 26.23 18.60 -4.86
C THR A 172 25.20 19.73 -4.65
N MET A 173 24.64 19.83 -3.44
CA MET A 173 23.67 20.89 -3.13
C MET A 173 24.30 22.29 -3.06
N GLU A 174 25.60 22.43 -2.81
CA GLU A 174 26.30 23.73 -2.85
C GLU A 174 26.27 24.36 -4.25
N ILE A 175 26.14 23.53 -5.30
CA ILE A 175 26.08 23.98 -6.70
C ILE A 175 24.67 24.46 -7.07
N VAL A 176 23.64 24.00 -6.33
CA VAL A 176 22.23 24.28 -6.58
C VAL A 176 21.76 25.40 -5.64
N SER A 177 21.48 26.59 -6.18
CA SER A 177 21.09 27.75 -5.37
C SER A 177 19.63 27.73 -4.91
N ASP A 178 18.73 27.09 -5.68
CA ASP A 178 17.30 27.02 -5.34
C ASP A 178 17.01 25.92 -4.31
N THR A 179 16.33 26.31 -3.25
CA THR A 179 16.00 25.43 -2.12
C THR A 179 15.06 24.28 -2.50
N ASN A 180 14.09 24.55 -3.39
CA ASN A 180 13.15 23.52 -3.82
C ASN A 180 13.84 22.49 -4.72
N GLU A 181 14.78 22.94 -5.56
CA GLU A 181 15.62 22.03 -6.36
C GLU A 181 16.52 21.19 -5.47
N GLN A 182 17.08 21.73 -4.38
CA GLN A 182 17.84 20.95 -3.41
C GLN A 182 17.00 19.86 -2.74
N ILE A 183 15.77 20.17 -2.33
CA ILE A 183 14.84 19.18 -1.74
C ILE A 183 14.45 18.13 -2.79
N ALA A 184 14.15 18.54 -4.02
CA ALA A 184 13.82 17.62 -5.11
C ALA A 184 14.98 16.65 -5.42
N TYR A 185 16.21 17.14 -5.42
CA TYR A 185 17.41 16.32 -5.57
C TYR A 185 17.57 15.30 -4.45
N LEU A 186 17.40 15.71 -3.19
CA LEU A 186 17.49 14.80 -2.04
C LEU A 186 16.38 13.76 -2.09
N ARG A 187 15.14 14.17 -2.34
CA ARG A 187 13.98 13.25 -2.51
C ARG A 187 14.25 12.21 -3.59
N SER A 188 14.68 12.63 -4.77
CA SER A 188 15.01 11.72 -5.87
C SER A 188 16.13 10.75 -5.48
N SER A 189 17.13 11.23 -4.75
CA SER A 189 18.23 10.41 -4.23
C SER A 189 17.76 9.34 -3.22
N VAL A 190 16.82 9.70 -2.32
CA VAL A 190 16.23 8.77 -1.35
C VAL A 190 15.37 7.73 -2.06
N ILE A 191 14.52 8.15 -3.01
CA ILE A 191 13.71 7.22 -3.82
C ILE A 191 14.61 6.19 -4.51
N GLY A 192 15.69 6.65 -5.18
CA GLY A 192 16.62 5.75 -5.85
C GLY A 192 17.31 4.77 -4.89
N LEU A 193 17.69 5.23 -3.68
CA LEU A 193 18.24 4.37 -2.65
C LEU A 193 17.23 3.29 -2.22
N LEU A 194 16.01 3.70 -1.85
CA LEU A 194 14.99 2.78 -1.34
C LEU A 194 14.53 1.76 -2.40
N ILE A 195 14.46 2.17 -3.67
CA ILE A 195 14.21 1.23 -4.78
C ILE A 195 15.32 0.17 -4.82
N GLY A 196 16.59 0.59 -4.80
CA GLY A 196 17.72 -0.35 -4.81
C GLY A 196 17.71 -1.30 -3.62
N GLU A 197 17.44 -0.81 -2.42
CA GLU A 197 17.33 -1.61 -1.20
C GLU A 197 16.17 -2.62 -1.27
N CYS A 198 14.98 -2.21 -1.73
CA CYS A 198 13.85 -3.12 -1.87
C CYS A 198 14.07 -4.16 -2.98
N VAL A 199 14.71 -3.80 -4.09
CA VAL A 199 15.10 -4.76 -5.14
C VAL A 199 16.07 -5.80 -4.58
N GLN A 200 17.07 -5.36 -3.81
CA GLN A 200 18.02 -6.29 -3.17
C GLN A 200 17.30 -7.22 -2.18
N ALA A 201 16.41 -6.66 -1.34
CA ALA A 201 15.63 -7.46 -0.40
C ALA A 201 14.72 -8.48 -1.13
N PHE A 202 14.19 -8.14 -2.30
CA PHE A 202 13.40 -9.06 -3.12
C PHE A 202 14.28 -10.21 -3.64
N VAL A 203 15.45 -9.90 -4.23
CA VAL A 203 16.37 -10.90 -4.78
C VAL A 203 16.90 -11.83 -3.70
N ASP A 204 17.27 -11.29 -2.53
CA ASP A 204 17.79 -12.08 -1.40
C ASP A 204 16.73 -13.03 -0.81
N ASN A 205 15.45 -12.76 -1.03
CA ASN A 205 14.34 -13.55 -0.54
C ASN A 205 13.51 -14.22 -1.66
N GLU A 206 14.02 -14.24 -2.90
CA GLU A 206 13.29 -14.73 -4.09
C GLU A 206 12.68 -16.12 -3.86
N GLU A 207 13.45 -17.06 -3.33
CA GLU A 207 13.00 -18.43 -3.07
C GLU A 207 11.80 -18.48 -2.10
N LYS A 208 11.85 -17.70 -1.02
CA LYS A 208 10.74 -17.62 -0.05
C LYS A 208 9.52 -16.94 -0.64
N ILE A 209 9.73 -15.91 -1.46
CA ILE A 209 8.66 -15.18 -2.15
C ILE A 209 7.94 -16.11 -3.13
N LEU A 210 8.68 -16.86 -3.93
CA LEU A 210 8.12 -17.82 -4.89
C LEU A 210 7.37 -18.98 -4.23
N LYS A 211 7.82 -19.41 -3.03
CA LYS A 211 7.13 -20.44 -2.23
C LYS A 211 5.95 -19.89 -1.40
N GLY A 212 5.73 -18.57 -1.39
CA GLY A 212 4.68 -17.95 -0.55
C GLY A 212 4.99 -17.97 0.95
N GLU A 213 6.26 -18.11 1.33
CA GLU A 213 6.76 -18.20 2.71
C GLU A 213 7.33 -16.86 3.21
N PHE A 214 7.44 -15.84 2.34
CA PHE A 214 7.98 -14.53 2.73
C PHE A 214 6.94 -13.74 3.52
N GLU A 215 7.34 -13.27 4.70
CA GLU A 215 6.48 -12.50 5.60
C GLU A 215 6.85 -11.01 5.61
N GLY A 216 5.83 -10.16 5.75
CA GLY A 216 5.98 -8.71 5.82
C GLY A 216 6.08 -8.03 4.46
N SER A 217 6.70 -6.85 4.43
CA SER A 217 6.95 -6.04 3.24
C SER A 217 8.45 -5.89 2.98
N LEU A 218 8.86 -5.62 1.74
CA LEU A 218 10.28 -5.47 1.38
C LEU A 218 10.95 -4.34 2.16
N ILE A 219 10.23 -3.26 2.44
CA ILE A 219 10.77 -2.11 3.19
C ILE A 219 11.20 -2.48 4.62
N ASN A 220 10.70 -3.59 5.17
CA ASN A 220 11.12 -4.09 6.49
C ASN A 220 12.40 -4.93 6.45
N HIS A 221 12.93 -5.19 5.25
CA HIS A 221 14.11 -6.03 5.01
C HIS A 221 15.27 -5.26 4.35
N ILE A 222 15.20 -3.93 4.32
CA ILE A 222 16.28 -3.07 3.82
C ILE A 222 17.41 -2.91 4.84
N SER A 223 18.53 -2.36 4.42
CA SER A 223 19.70 -2.15 5.30
C SER A 223 19.39 -1.17 6.45
N GLU A 224 20.17 -1.28 7.54
CA GLU A 224 19.91 -0.63 8.83
C GLU A 224 19.77 0.90 8.73
N VAL A 225 20.66 1.57 8.00
CA VAL A 225 20.65 3.04 7.94
C VAL A 225 19.37 3.58 7.32
N PRO A 226 18.96 3.19 6.10
CA PRO A 226 17.70 3.64 5.54
C PRO A 226 16.48 3.11 6.29
N ALA A 227 16.52 1.92 6.92
CA ALA A 227 15.42 1.40 7.72
C ALA A 227 15.15 2.28 8.96
N ASN A 228 16.20 2.68 9.68
CA ASN A 228 16.09 3.59 10.82
C ASN A 228 15.57 4.97 10.40
N ALA A 229 16.07 5.51 9.28
CA ALA A 229 15.60 6.77 8.72
C ALA A 229 14.13 6.70 8.31
N TYR A 230 13.71 5.63 7.62
CA TYR A 230 12.33 5.41 7.21
C TYR A 230 11.37 5.45 8.40
N LYS A 231 11.70 4.72 9.45
CA LYS A 231 10.91 4.68 10.69
C LYS A 231 10.87 6.06 11.37
N HIS A 232 12.03 6.72 11.51
CA HIS A 232 12.11 8.04 12.12
C HIS A 232 11.28 9.09 11.37
N CYS A 233 11.32 9.08 10.04
CA CYS A 233 10.50 9.96 9.21
C CYS A 233 9.00 9.70 9.41
N ALA A 234 8.58 8.43 9.41
CA ALA A 234 7.18 8.07 9.63
C ALA A 234 6.68 8.57 10.99
N ASP A 235 7.46 8.37 12.06
CA ASP A 235 7.13 8.83 13.40
C ASP A 235 7.05 10.37 13.47
N THR A 236 8.01 11.06 12.84
CA THR A 236 8.07 12.54 12.82
C THR A 236 6.87 13.13 12.11
N VAL A 237 6.54 12.63 10.92
CA VAL A 237 5.42 13.15 10.12
C VAL A 237 4.07 12.83 10.78
N SER A 238 3.88 11.63 11.32
CA SER A 238 2.66 11.27 12.05
C SER A 238 2.44 12.16 13.27
N TYR A 239 3.49 12.44 14.03
CA TYR A 239 3.41 13.34 15.19
C TYR A 239 3.08 14.79 14.81
N THR A 240 3.63 15.28 13.70
CA THR A 240 3.37 16.64 13.22
C THR A 240 1.96 16.80 12.67
N HIS A 241 1.40 15.79 12.00
CA HIS A 241 0.00 15.80 11.57
C HIS A 241 -0.98 15.86 12.74
N LEU A 242 -0.74 15.11 13.82
CA LEU A 242 -1.54 15.17 15.04
C LEU A 242 -1.51 16.58 15.66
N ARG A 243 -0.35 17.21 15.78
CA ARG A 243 -0.22 18.59 16.30
C ARG A 243 -0.92 19.64 15.43
N ALA A 244 -0.88 19.51 14.13
CA ALA A 244 -1.55 20.44 13.21
C ALA A 244 -3.08 20.38 13.36
N HIS A 245 -3.64 19.26 13.78
CA HIS A 245 -5.08 19.13 14.08
C HIS A 245 -5.44 19.72 15.46
N GLU A 246 -4.56 19.61 16.46
CA GLU A 246 -4.80 20.15 17.81
C GLU A 246 -4.73 21.69 17.84
N THR A 247 -3.93 22.31 16.99
CA THR A 247 -3.81 23.79 16.95
C THR A 247 -4.92 24.49 16.15
N LYS A 248 -5.82 23.74 15.50
CA LYS A 248 -6.99 24.27 14.77
C LYS A 248 -8.31 24.12 15.53
N ALA A 249 -8.29 23.56 16.73
CA ALA A 249 -9.42 23.46 17.65
C ALA A 249 -9.32 24.54 18.73
#